data_e6621ca8f54eda45dbf03de4627a9776
#
_entry.id   e6621ca8f54eda45dbf03de4627a9776
#
_cell.length_a   1.000
_cell.length_b   1.000
_cell.length_c   1.000
_cell.angle_alpha   90.00
_cell.angle_beta   90.00
_cell.angle_gamma   90.00
#
_symmetry.space_group_name_H-M   'P 1'
#
loop_
_entity.id
_entity.type
_entity.pdbx_description
1 polymer ?
#
loop_
_entity_poly.entity_id
_entity_poly.type
_entity_poly.pdbx_seq_one_letter_code
_entity_poly.pdbx_strand_id
1 'polypeptide(L)'
;TDADILTILKTDLMVSSSALDTYLQTLIASAKDYISTEGITLADSQSDGMLVEMYAAYLYRRRREENVQMPRMLRWALNNRLFSEKGAVNG
;
A
#
# COMPACT_ATOMS: atom_id res chain seq x y z
N THR A 1 -0.22 4.40 11.91
CA THR A 1 -0.41 3.05 12.44
C THR A 1 -1.28 2.22 11.50
N ASP A 2 -1.29 0.90 11.70
CA ASP A 2 -2.12 0.02 10.88
C ASP A 2 -3.60 0.33 11.03
N ALA A 3 -4.04 0.76 12.21
CA ALA A 3 -5.42 1.17 12.43
C ALA A 3 -5.78 2.40 11.59
N ASP A 4 -4.85 3.35 11.47
CA ASP A 4 -5.04 4.54 10.64
C ASP A 4 -5.09 4.15 9.16
N ILE A 5 -4.21 3.26 8.74
CA ILE A 5 -4.19 2.78 7.35
C ILE A 5 -5.50 2.10 7.01
N LEU A 6 -6.02 1.27 7.92
CA LEU A 6 -7.30 0.60 7.70
C LEU A 6 -8.43 1.61 7.53
N THR A 7 -8.46 2.63 8.37
CA THR A 7 -9.50 3.67 8.30
C THR A 7 -9.48 4.38 6.95
N ILE A 8 -8.29 4.77 6.49
CA ILE A 8 -8.14 5.45 5.20
C ILE A 8 -8.50 4.52 4.05
N LEU A 9 -8.06 3.26 4.12
CA LEU A 9 -8.36 2.27 3.10
C LEU A 9 -9.86 2.05 2.97
N LYS A 10 -10.58 1.93 4.09
CA LYS A 10 -12.02 1.76 4.06
C LYS A 10 -12.73 2.95 3.43
N THR A 11 -12.24 4.15 3.72
CA THR A 11 -12.78 5.37 3.11
C THR A 11 -12.53 5.37 1.60
N ASP A 12 -11.32 5.03 1.19
CA ASP A 12 -10.93 4.98 -0.23
C ASP A 12 -11.78 3.96 -0.99
N LEU A 13 -12.04 2.81 -0.39
CA LEU A 13 -12.83 1.73 -1.02
C LEU A 13 -14.33 1.91 -0.81
N MET A 14 -14.75 2.92 -0.08
CA MET A 14 -16.16 3.20 0.23
C MET A 14 -16.81 2.03 0.99
N VAL A 15 -16.06 1.43 1.90
CA VAL A 15 -16.53 0.33 2.75
C VAL A 15 -16.75 0.87 4.15
N SER A 16 -17.99 0.81 4.66
CA SER A 16 -18.32 1.32 5.99
C SER A 16 -18.54 0.20 7.02
N SER A 17 -18.83 -1.01 6.57
CA SER A 17 -19.08 -2.14 7.45
C SER A 17 -17.78 -2.68 8.04
N SER A 18 -17.85 -3.27 9.24
CA SER A 18 -16.71 -3.97 9.83
C SER A 18 -16.53 -5.40 9.29
N ALA A 19 -17.43 -5.86 8.43
CA ALA A 19 -17.42 -7.25 7.95
C ALA A 19 -16.14 -7.61 7.20
N LEU A 20 -15.48 -6.65 6.57
CA LEU A 20 -14.26 -6.88 5.79
C LEU A 20 -12.99 -6.47 6.52
N ASP A 21 -13.06 -6.06 7.77
CA ASP A 21 -11.89 -5.50 8.46
C ASP A 21 -10.72 -6.48 8.51
N THR A 22 -10.96 -7.73 8.88
CA THR A 22 -9.91 -8.73 8.94
C THR A 22 -9.29 -8.96 7.56
N TYR A 23 -10.12 -9.05 6.53
CA TYR A 23 -9.63 -9.21 5.17
C TYR A 23 -8.77 -8.02 4.73
N LEU A 24 -9.23 -6.81 5.00
CA LEU A 24 -8.48 -5.59 4.63
C LEU A 24 -7.18 -5.49 5.41
N GLN A 25 -7.17 -5.90 6.68
CA GLN A 25 -5.93 -5.96 7.46
C GLN A 25 -4.93 -6.95 6.84
N THR A 26 -5.41 -8.06 6.32
CA THR A 26 -4.56 -9.02 5.61
C THR A 26 -3.97 -8.38 4.34
N LEU A 27 -4.77 -7.60 3.60
CA LEU A 27 -4.26 -6.91 2.42
C LEU A 27 -3.22 -5.86 2.79
N ILE A 28 -3.39 -5.17 3.92
CA ILE A 28 -2.39 -4.21 4.41
C ILE A 28 -1.08 -4.93 4.69
N ALA A 29 -1.13 -6.07 5.38
CA ALA A 29 0.07 -6.85 5.66
C ALA A 29 0.74 -7.33 4.38
N SER A 30 -0.06 -7.81 3.41
CA SER A 30 0.47 -8.23 2.12
C SER A 30 1.09 -7.08 1.34
N ALA A 31 0.47 -5.90 1.39
CA ALA A 31 1.02 -4.71 0.74
C ALA A 31 2.40 -4.36 1.31
N LYS A 32 2.54 -4.42 2.63
CA LYS A 32 3.85 -4.17 3.28
C LYS A 32 4.89 -5.18 2.80
N ASP A 33 4.52 -6.44 2.70
CA ASP A 33 5.43 -7.48 2.24
C ASP A 33 5.87 -7.24 0.80
N TYR A 34 4.93 -6.93 -0.09
CA TYR A 34 5.25 -6.64 -1.50
C TYR A 34 6.17 -5.43 -1.62
N ILE A 35 5.88 -4.36 -0.87
CA ILE A 35 6.70 -3.15 -0.91
C ILE A 35 8.11 -3.46 -0.40
N SER A 36 8.22 -4.20 0.70
CA SER A 36 9.53 -4.59 1.25
C SER A 36 10.31 -5.48 0.28
N THR A 37 9.62 -6.36 -0.42
CA THR A 37 10.24 -7.24 -1.42
C THR A 37 10.84 -6.45 -2.57
N GLU A 38 10.29 -5.29 -2.90
CA GLU A 38 10.86 -4.42 -3.93
C GLU A 38 12.14 -3.71 -3.46
N GLY A 39 12.45 -3.73 -2.18
CA GLY A 39 13.66 -3.13 -1.64
C GLY A 39 13.42 -1.84 -0.87
N ILE A 40 12.16 -1.54 -0.53
CA ILE A 40 11.80 -0.34 0.22
C ILE A 40 11.74 -0.67 1.71
N THR A 41 12.42 0.13 2.53
CA THR A 41 12.35 0.04 3.98
C THR A 41 11.23 0.97 4.46
N LEU A 42 10.13 0.38 4.91
CA LEU A 42 8.99 1.16 5.38
C LEU A 42 9.24 1.69 6.79
N ALA A 43 8.92 2.96 6.99
CA ALA A 43 8.95 3.61 8.29
C ALA A 43 7.51 3.81 8.79
N ASP A 44 7.37 4.13 10.06
CA ASP A 44 6.07 4.46 10.64
C ASP A 44 5.79 5.96 10.44
N SER A 45 5.66 6.36 9.18
CA SER A 45 5.40 7.73 8.78
C SER A 45 4.09 7.81 8.02
N GLN A 46 3.53 9.01 7.96
CA GLN A 46 2.29 9.24 7.23
C GLN A 46 2.45 8.92 5.74
N SER A 47 3.56 9.34 5.14
CA SER A 47 3.79 9.09 3.73
C SER A 47 3.94 7.60 3.43
N ASP A 48 4.62 6.85 4.29
CA ASP A 48 4.74 5.41 4.11
C ASP A 48 3.41 4.71 4.36
N GLY A 49 2.62 5.18 5.31
CA GLY A 49 1.27 4.68 5.53
C GLY A 49 0.38 4.86 4.31
N MET A 50 0.49 6.01 3.63
CA MET A 50 -0.26 6.24 2.40
C MET A 50 0.20 5.33 1.26
N LEU A 51 1.49 5.06 1.18
CA LEU A 51 2.03 4.13 0.19
C LEU A 51 1.47 2.72 0.39
N VAL A 52 1.42 2.26 1.64
CA VAL A 52 0.85 0.97 2.00
C VAL A 52 -0.64 0.94 1.65
N GLU A 53 -1.38 2.02 1.97
CA GLU A 53 -2.81 2.09 1.66
C GLU A 53 -3.06 2.00 0.16
N MET A 54 -2.31 2.74 -0.64
CA MET A 54 -2.46 2.70 -2.09
C MET A 54 -2.22 1.29 -2.65
N TYR A 55 -1.23 0.60 -2.12
CA TYR A 55 -0.92 -0.75 -2.55
C TYR A 55 -2.02 -1.73 -2.12
N ALA A 56 -2.51 -1.60 -0.90
CA ALA A 56 -3.60 -2.45 -0.41
C ALA A 56 -4.88 -2.24 -1.22
N ALA A 57 -5.19 -0.99 -1.58
CA ALA A 57 -6.34 -0.69 -2.44
C ALA A 57 -6.20 -1.35 -3.81
N TYR A 58 -4.99 -1.31 -4.39
CA TYR A 58 -4.71 -1.99 -5.64
C TYR A 58 -4.93 -3.50 -5.51
N LEU A 59 -4.45 -4.12 -4.43
CA LEU A 59 -4.64 -5.55 -4.19
C LEU A 59 -6.12 -5.91 -4.07
N TYR A 60 -6.89 -5.06 -3.39
CA TYR A 60 -8.33 -5.26 -3.26
C TYR A 60 -9.02 -5.26 -4.62
N ARG A 61 -8.71 -4.26 -5.45
CA ARG A 61 -9.33 -4.13 -6.78
C ARG A 61 -8.92 -5.26 -7.70
N ARG A 62 -7.65 -5.67 -7.64
CA ARG A 62 -7.13 -6.77 -8.47
C ARG A 62 -7.84 -8.09 -8.22
N ARG A 63 -8.26 -8.36 -6.99
CA ARG A 63 -8.97 -9.60 -6.65
C ARG A 63 -10.41 -9.59 -7.10
N ARG A 64 -11.00 -8.42 -7.30
CA ARG A 64 -12.41 -8.27 -7.63
C ARG A 64 -12.67 -8.11 -9.11
N GLU A 65 -11.68 -7.61 -9.85
CA GLU A 65 -11.83 -7.31 -11.27
C GLU A 65 -10.73 -7.96 -12.06
N GLU A 66 -11.06 -8.39 -13.29
CA GLU A 66 -10.06 -8.91 -14.20
C GLU A 66 -9.29 -7.75 -14.84
N ASN A 67 -8.01 -8.00 -15.14
CA ASN A 67 -7.16 -7.08 -15.89
C ASN A 67 -6.91 -5.74 -15.20
N VAL A 68 -7.03 -5.69 -13.88
CA VAL A 68 -6.66 -4.49 -13.14
C VAL A 68 -5.14 -4.37 -13.12
N GLN A 69 -4.63 -3.26 -13.63
CA GLN A 69 -3.20 -2.97 -13.62
C GLN A 69 -2.88 -2.03 -12.46
N MET A 70 -1.61 -2.08 -12.03
CA MET A 70 -1.17 -1.17 -10.98
C MET A 70 -1.32 0.27 -11.44
N PRO A 71 -1.97 1.14 -10.64
CA PRO A 71 -2.11 2.56 -11.00
C PRO A 71 -0.73 3.20 -11.21
N ARG A 72 -0.66 4.09 -12.19
CA ARG A 72 0.60 4.79 -12.50
C ARG A 72 1.16 5.52 -11.30
N MET A 73 0.31 6.17 -10.53
CA MET A 73 0.75 6.93 -9.37
C MET A 73 1.40 6.04 -8.34
N LEU A 74 0.85 4.82 -8.14
CA LEU A 74 1.44 3.87 -7.22
C LEU A 74 2.81 3.41 -7.74
N ARG A 75 2.89 3.01 -9.02
CA ARG A 75 4.16 2.59 -9.60
C ARG A 75 5.20 3.70 -9.53
N TRP A 76 4.79 4.93 -9.81
CA TRP A 76 5.67 6.09 -9.74
C TRP A 76 6.15 6.33 -8.31
N ALA A 77 5.25 6.24 -7.33
CA ALA A 77 5.63 6.45 -5.93
C ALA A 77 6.62 5.38 -5.45
N LEU A 78 6.41 4.12 -5.84
CA LEU A 78 7.32 3.03 -5.51
C LEU A 78 8.69 3.25 -6.13
N ASN A 79 8.73 3.62 -7.39
CA ASN A 79 9.98 3.86 -8.09
C ASN A 79 10.76 5.03 -7.48
N ASN A 80 10.07 6.10 -7.15
CA ASN A 80 10.70 7.25 -6.49
C ASN A 80 11.27 6.87 -5.13
N ARG A 81 10.55 6.08 -4.37
CA ARG A 81 11.03 5.66 -3.05
C ARG A 81 12.24 4.75 -3.20
N LEU A 82 12.23 3.82 -4.15
CA LEU A 82 13.37 2.97 -4.43
C LEU A 82 14.59 3.76 -4.82
N PHE A 83 14.40 4.73 -5.71
CA PHE A 83 15.48 5.59 -6.16
C PHE A 83 16.09 6.37 -5.00
N SER A 84 15.23 6.90 -4.13
CA SER A 84 15.66 7.64 -2.95
C SER A 84 16.47 6.78 -2.00
N GLU A 85 16.05 5.54 -1.76
CA GLU A 85 16.78 4.63 -0.87
C GLU A 85 18.14 4.22 -1.45
N LYS A 86 18.20 3.96 -2.75
CA LYS A 86 19.47 3.66 -3.40
C LYS A 86 20.41 4.84 -3.33
N GLY A 87 19.91 6.04 -3.53
CA GLY A 87 20.69 7.27 -3.37
C GLY A 87 21.22 7.44 -1.96
N ALA A 88 20.41 7.14 -0.95
CA ALA A 88 20.81 7.21 0.45
C ALA A 88 21.91 6.20 0.77
N VAL A 89 21.82 4.98 0.20
CA VAL A 89 22.83 3.93 0.42
C VAL A 89 24.14 4.30 -0.25
N ASN A 90 24.07 4.88 -1.43
CA ASN A 90 25.26 5.23 -2.25
C ASN A 90 25.80 6.63 -1.95
N GLY A 91 25.04 7.40 -1.23
CA GLY A 91 25.44 8.76 -0.86
C GLY A 91 26.23 8.76 0.42
#